data_291977dfe435968ecb3e7dfe5d81704a
#
_entry.id   291977dfe435968ecb3e7dfe5d81704a
#
_cell.length_a   1.000
_cell.length_b   1.000
_cell.length_c   1.000
_cell.angle_alpha   90.00
_cell.angle_beta   90.00
_cell.angle_gamma   90.00
#
_symmetry.space_group_name_H-M   'P 1'
#
loop_
_entity.id
_entity.type
_entity.pdbx_description
1 polymer ?
#
loop_
_entity_poly.entity_id
_entity_poly.type
_entity_poly.pdbx_seq_one_letter_code
_entity_poly.pdbx_strand_id
1 'polypeptide(L)'
;VEFGAAYCADGMNALDWAIASLPVDIKTIGIMGFAGDYGTDWANGIKYAAEKAGVTVAWEYLPPTLEFDVAQAVGLMVTQPVDAYFPAVGPTQMAQVAGGAFQQGLTPIAMMAAPSYNDAFVAEGFALKPLFESGTMYNMAWVAPYEADTPAHATMRATMQAMGLESASSFLVAGWSSQYHLKGVLEAAIKGGDLTRAGIRRAAANVYVESDGMMLTRE
;
A
#
# COMPACT_ATOMS: atom_id res chain seq x y z
N VAL A 1 11.41 -3.11 14.78
CA VAL A 1 11.65 -2.21 13.63
C VAL A 1 10.40 -2.23 12.80
N GLU A 2 9.77 -1.08 12.62
CA GLU A 2 8.62 -0.92 11.74
C GLU A 2 9.13 -0.99 10.30
N PHE A 3 8.30 -1.57 9.44
CA PHE A 3 8.55 -1.71 8.02
C PHE A 3 7.42 -1.03 7.24
N GLY A 4 7.78 -0.17 6.31
CA GLY A 4 6.83 0.64 5.56
C GLY A 4 6.52 1.98 6.23
N ALA A 5 5.71 2.79 5.59
CA ALA A 5 5.20 4.04 6.17
C ALA A 5 4.01 3.75 7.08
N ALA A 6 3.74 4.66 8.02
CA ALA A 6 2.50 4.61 8.79
C ALA A 6 1.29 4.78 7.85
N TYR A 7 0.25 3.99 8.01
CA TYR A 7 -0.94 4.04 7.14
C TYR A 7 -1.58 5.43 7.05
N CYS A 8 -1.51 6.21 8.14
CA CYS A 8 -1.95 7.60 8.12
C CYS A 8 -1.14 8.45 7.13
N ALA A 9 0.19 8.30 7.11
CA ALA A 9 1.05 9.02 6.16
C ALA A 9 0.82 8.54 4.72
N ASP A 10 0.65 7.23 4.52
CA ASP A 10 0.31 6.66 3.21
C ASP A 10 -1.03 7.19 2.70
N GLY A 11 -2.04 7.27 3.56
CA GLY A 11 -3.36 7.82 3.21
C GLY A 11 -3.29 9.29 2.81
N MET A 12 -2.53 10.13 3.55
CA MET A 12 -2.28 11.52 3.15
C MET A 12 -1.61 11.60 1.78
N ASN A 13 -0.51 10.87 1.61
CA ASN A 13 0.25 10.86 0.35
C ASN A 13 -0.58 10.36 -0.83
N ALA A 14 -1.45 9.37 -0.61
CA ALA A 14 -2.31 8.82 -1.66
C ALA A 14 -3.28 9.86 -2.22
N LEU A 15 -3.95 10.62 -1.34
CA LEU A 15 -4.86 11.67 -1.78
C LEU A 15 -4.12 12.86 -2.39
N ASP A 16 -3.04 13.33 -1.76
CA ASP A 16 -2.23 14.44 -2.26
C ASP A 16 -1.67 14.11 -3.65
N TRP A 17 -1.15 12.90 -3.85
CA TRP A 17 -0.68 12.45 -5.15
C TRP A 17 -1.81 12.35 -6.17
N ALA A 18 -2.96 11.84 -5.80
CA ALA A 18 -4.11 11.71 -6.70
C ALA A 18 -4.57 13.08 -7.21
N ILE A 19 -4.68 14.07 -6.32
CA ILE A 19 -5.05 15.45 -6.68
C ILE A 19 -4.00 16.09 -7.59
N ALA A 20 -2.71 15.89 -7.31
CA ALA A 20 -1.62 16.54 -8.03
C ALA A 20 -1.30 15.90 -9.39
N SER A 21 -1.55 14.60 -9.55
CA SER A 21 -1.01 13.81 -10.66
C SER A 21 -2.04 13.25 -11.62
N LEU A 22 -3.30 13.07 -11.17
CA LEU A 22 -4.32 12.50 -12.03
C LEU A 22 -5.01 13.58 -12.87
N PRO A 23 -5.38 13.27 -14.12
CA PRO A 23 -6.07 14.22 -15.01
C PRO A 23 -7.57 14.34 -14.68
N VAL A 24 -7.95 14.20 -13.41
CA VAL A 24 -9.31 14.21 -12.89
C VAL A 24 -9.41 15.21 -11.75
N ASP A 25 -10.45 16.04 -11.77
CA ASP A 25 -10.74 16.97 -10.68
C ASP A 25 -11.44 16.23 -9.54
N ILE A 26 -10.68 15.78 -8.55
CA ILE A 26 -11.20 15.02 -7.41
C ILE A 26 -11.83 15.98 -6.40
N LYS A 27 -13.15 15.96 -6.29
CA LYS A 27 -13.96 16.77 -5.36
C LYS A 27 -14.62 15.96 -4.27
N THR A 28 -14.95 14.71 -4.59
CA THR A 28 -15.68 13.81 -3.70
C THR A 28 -14.97 12.46 -3.62
N ILE A 29 -14.80 11.97 -2.40
CA ILE A 29 -14.14 10.69 -2.16
C ILE A 29 -14.94 9.79 -1.24
N GLY A 30 -14.73 8.47 -1.40
CA GLY A 30 -15.18 7.45 -0.48
C GLY A 30 -13.99 6.78 0.20
N ILE A 31 -14.17 6.38 1.45
CA ILE A 31 -13.16 5.66 2.21
C ILE A 31 -13.75 4.33 2.67
N MET A 32 -13.01 3.23 2.51
CA MET A 32 -13.41 1.94 3.04
C MET A 32 -12.21 1.16 3.57
N GLY A 33 -12.44 0.35 4.58
CA GLY A 33 -11.37 -0.47 5.15
C GLY A 33 -11.83 -1.40 6.24
N PHE A 34 -10.93 -2.26 6.71
CA PHE A 34 -11.15 -3.02 7.93
C PHE A 34 -11.07 -2.09 9.15
N ALA A 35 -11.83 -2.40 10.19
CA ALA A 35 -11.67 -1.74 11.49
C ALA A 35 -10.28 -2.03 12.08
N GLY A 36 -9.85 -1.19 13.04
CA GLY A 36 -8.56 -1.28 13.71
C GLY A 36 -7.49 -0.40 13.06
N ASP A 37 -6.24 -0.60 13.47
CA ASP A 37 -5.13 0.29 13.13
C ASP A 37 -4.97 0.48 11.61
N TYR A 38 -5.09 -0.59 10.83
CA TYR A 38 -4.93 -0.54 9.38
C TYR A 38 -5.91 0.43 8.71
N GLY A 39 -7.20 0.15 8.79
CA GLY A 39 -8.21 0.96 8.08
C GLY A 39 -8.48 2.30 8.76
N THR A 40 -8.41 2.36 10.10
CA THR A 40 -8.65 3.61 10.83
C THR A 40 -7.54 4.61 10.60
N ASP A 41 -6.28 4.20 10.65
CA ASP A 41 -5.15 5.09 10.40
C ASP A 41 -5.11 5.58 8.96
N TRP A 42 -5.38 4.66 7.99
CA TRP A 42 -5.54 5.03 6.59
C TRP A 42 -6.63 6.08 6.40
N ALA A 43 -7.82 5.86 6.95
CA ALA A 43 -8.95 6.78 6.86
C ALA A 43 -8.63 8.13 7.51
N ASN A 44 -7.96 8.14 8.66
CA ASN A 44 -7.57 9.39 9.34
C ASN A 44 -6.61 10.21 8.50
N GLY A 45 -5.64 9.58 7.83
CA GLY A 45 -4.72 10.26 6.92
C GLY A 45 -5.43 10.90 5.74
N ILE A 46 -6.33 10.16 5.11
CA ILE A 46 -7.11 10.65 3.97
C ILE A 46 -8.03 11.80 4.38
N LYS A 47 -8.75 11.66 5.51
CA LYS A 47 -9.64 12.72 6.03
C LYS A 47 -8.86 14.01 6.32
N TYR A 48 -7.66 13.89 6.90
CA TYR A 48 -6.79 15.05 7.14
C TYR A 48 -6.39 15.73 5.82
N ALA A 49 -5.93 14.97 4.82
CA ALA A 49 -5.56 15.53 3.52
C ALA A 49 -6.78 16.13 2.79
N ALA A 50 -7.94 15.47 2.84
CA ALA A 50 -9.19 15.95 2.26
C ALA A 50 -9.62 17.30 2.84
N GLU A 51 -9.56 17.45 4.18
CA GLU A 51 -9.83 18.74 4.85
C GLU A 51 -8.90 19.84 4.35
N LYS A 52 -7.61 19.57 4.22
CA LYS A 52 -6.61 20.55 3.73
C LYS A 52 -6.82 20.91 2.26
N ALA A 53 -7.22 19.96 1.44
CA ALA A 53 -7.43 20.15 0.00
C ALA A 53 -8.84 20.68 -0.36
N GLY A 54 -9.76 20.75 0.61
CA GLY A 54 -11.15 21.10 0.35
C GLY A 54 -11.94 20.02 -0.40
N VAL A 55 -11.52 18.75 -0.27
CA VAL A 55 -12.20 17.58 -0.86
C VAL A 55 -13.24 17.04 0.11
N THR A 56 -14.41 16.70 -0.40
CA THR A 56 -15.53 16.18 0.41
C THR A 56 -15.40 14.65 0.57
N VAL A 57 -15.39 14.16 1.81
CA VAL A 57 -15.59 12.75 2.10
C VAL A 57 -17.10 12.47 2.09
N ALA A 58 -17.59 11.87 1.00
CA ALA A 58 -19.00 11.57 0.82
C ALA A 58 -19.48 10.43 1.73
N TRP A 59 -18.63 9.42 1.92
CA TRP A 59 -18.90 8.28 2.81
C TRP A 59 -17.63 7.66 3.33
N GLU A 60 -17.76 7.04 4.52
CA GLU A 60 -16.74 6.22 5.15
C GLU A 60 -17.39 4.89 5.58
N TYR A 61 -16.75 3.77 5.21
CA TYR A 61 -17.20 2.44 5.58
C TYR A 61 -16.09 1.65 6.25
N LEU A 62 -16.08 1.66 7.58
CA LEU A 62 -15.16 0.92 8.45
C LEU A 62 -16.00 0.05 9.41
N PRO A 63 -16.43 -1.14 9.00
CA PRO A 63 -17.23 -2.00 9.86
C PRO A 63 -16.47 -2.36 11.15
N PRO A 64 -17.15 -2.47 12.30
CA PRO A 64 -16.51 -2.67 13.60
C PRO A 64 -15.90 -4.07 13.77
N THR A 65 -16.08 -4.93 12.80
CA THR A 65 -15.53 -6.29 12.76
C THR A 65 -14.64 -6.46 11.53
N LEU A 66 -13.86 -7.56 11.50
CA LEU A 66 -13.08 -7.92 10.30
C LEU A 66 -13.97 -8.48 9.17
N GLU A 67 -15.25 -8.60 9.38
CA GLU A 67 -16.23 -8.99 8.37
C GLU A 67 -16.57 -7.75 7.52
N PHE A 68 -15.99 -7.70 6.34
CA PHE A 68 -16.23 -6.64 5.39
C PHE A 68 -17.34 -7.04 4.42
N ASP A 69 -18.46 -6.31 4.45
CA ASP A 69 -19.58 -6.54 3.54
C ASP A 69 -19.34 -5.81 2.21
N VAL A 70 -18.97 -6.59 1.20
CA VAL A 70 -18.72 -6.11 -0.17
C VAL A 70 -19.97 -5.50 -0.79
N ALA A 71 -21.15 -6.08 -0.56
CA ALA A 71 -22.39 -5.58 -1.12
C ALA A 71 -22.76 -4.20 -0.55
N GLN A 72 -22.54 -4.01 0.75
CA GLN A 72 -22.72 -2.69 1.37
C GLN A 72 -21.74 -1.65 0.81
N ALA A 73 -20.46 -2.01 0.65
CA ALA A 73 -19.45 -1.11 0.08
C ALA A 73 -19.81 -0.70 -1.36
N VAL A 74 -20.20 -1.64 -2.21
CA VAL A 74 -20.66 -1.35 -3.58
C VAL A 74 -21.97 -0.54 -3.57
N GLY A 75 -22.90 -0.85 -2.67
CA GLY A 75 -24.13 -0.10 -2.48
C GLY A 75 -23.91 1.38 -2.16
N LEU A 76 -22.89 1.71 -1.36
CA LEU A 76 -22.49 3.09 -1.11
C LEU A 76 -22.00 3.78 -2.38
N MET A 77 -21.16 3.12 -3.18
CA MET A 77 -20.69 3.66 -4.46
C MET A 77 -21.83 3.93 -5.44
N VAL A 78 -22.87 3.10 -5.44
CA VAL A 78 -24.07 3.28 -6.29
C VAL A 78 -24.92 4.43 -5.82
N THR A 79 -25.17 4.52 -4.51
CA THR A 79 -26.09 5.52 -3.93
C THR A 79 -25.45 6.89 -3.73
N GLN A 80 -24.13 6.92 -3.55
CA GLN A 80 -23.33 8.12 -3.34
C GLN A 80 -22.07 8.05 -4.23
N PRO A 81 -22.20 8.26 -5.55
CA PRO A 81 -21.08 8.23 -6.47
C PRO A 81 -19.97 9.22 -6.06
N VAL A 82 -18.72 8.82 -6.24
CA VAL A 82 -17.52 9.58 -5.90
C VAL A 82 -16.54 9.60 -7.07
N ASP A 83 -15.66 10.59 -7.09
CA ASP A 83 -14.59 10.70 -8.10
C ASP A 83 -13.51 9.66 -7.85
N ALA A 84 -13.19 9.41 -6.58
CA ALA A 84 -12.21 8.39 -6.17
C ALA A 84 -12.63 7.70 -4.88
N TYR A 85 -12.14 6.46 -4.67
CA TYR A 85 -12.29 5.78 -3.39
C TYR A 85 -10.96 5.20 -2.92
N PHE A 86 -10.83 5.06 -1.60
CA PHE A 86 -9.58 4.75 -0.90
C PHE A 86 -9.74 3.49 -0.06
N PRO A 87 -9.52 2.31 -0.64
CA PRO A 87 -9.70 1.04 0.07
C PRO A 87 -8.46 0.64 0.89
N ALA A 88 -8.69 0.26 2.15
CA ALA A 88 -7.76 -0.43 3.05
C ALA A 88 -8.35 -1.78 3.48
N VAL A 89 -8.47 -2.69 2.54
CA VAL A 89 -9.06 -4.04 2.68
C VAL A 89 -8.06 -5.11 2.25
N GLY A 90 -8.41 -6.39 2.40
CA GLY A 90 -7.59 -7.46 1.84
C GLY A 90 -7.74 -7.56 0.31
N PRO A 91 -6.78 -8.21 -0.39
CA PRO A 91 -6.83 -8.33 -1.84
C PRO A 91 -8.12 -8.99 -2.37
N THR A 92 -8.64 -9.97 -1.66
CA THR A 92 -9.89 -10.64 -2.04
C THR A 92 -11.06 -9.67 -2.03
N GLN A 93 -11.23 -8.90 -0.94
CA GLN A 93 -12.27 -7.88 -0.85
C GLN A 93 -12.09 -6.78 -1.88
N MET A 94 -10.83 -6.37 -2.13
CA MET A 94 -10.52 -5.39 -3.17
C MET A 94 -11.01 -5.84 -4.56
N ALA A 95 -10.69 -7.08 -4.94
CA ALA A 95 -11.15 -7.64 -6.21
C ALA A 95 -12.68 -7.72 -6.32
N GLN A 96 -13.33 -8.11 -5.22
CA GLN A 96 -14.79 -8.21 -5.16
C GLN A 96 -15.47 -6.85 -5.24
N VAL A 97 -14.95 -5.84 -4.54
CA VAL A 97 -15.48 -4.46 -4.59
C VAL A 97 -15.31 -3.88 -6.00
N ALA A 98 -14.11 -3.97 -6.58
CA ALA A 98 -13.86 -3.46 -7.93
C ALA A 98 -14.73 -4.17 -8.99
N GLY A 99 -14.84 -5.50 -8.91
CA GLY A 99 -15.70 -6.28 -9.78
C GLY A 99 -17.18 -5.95 -9.60
N GLY A 100 -17.64 -5.79 -8.38
CA GLY A 100 -19.02 -5.39 -8.07
C GLY A 100 -19.35 -3.98 -8.57
N ALA A 101 -18.46 -3.02 -8.39
CA ALA A 101 -18.61 -1.67 -8.92
C ALA A 101 -18.68 -1.68 -10.46
N PHE A 102 -17.79 -2.41 -11.10
CA PHE A 102 -17.76 -2.56 -12.56
C PHE A 102 -19.08 -3.15 -13.11
N GLN A 103 -19.63 -4.17 -12.44
CA GLN A 103 -20.94 -4.77 -12.81
C GLN A 103 -22.10 -3.77 -12.72
N GLN A 104 -21.97 -2.74 -11.88
CA GLN A 104 -22.93 -1.64 -11.77
C GLN A 104 -22.63 -0.48 -12.76
N GLY A 105 -21.64 -0.66 -13.65
CA GLY A 105 -21.23 0.38 -14.59
C GLY A 105 -20.43 1.51 -13.97
N LEU A 106 -19.87 1.30 -12.77
CA LEU A 106 -19.08 2.30 -12.04
C LEU A 106 -17.59 2.03 -12.21
N THR A 107 -16.84 3.07 -12.52
CA THR A 107 -15.36 3.01 -12.64
C THR A 107 -14.70 4.20 -11.93
N PRO A 108 -15.00 4.46 -10.64
CA PRO A 108 -14.32 5.52 -9.90
C PRO A 108 -12.85 5.14 -9.73
N ILE A 109 -11.99 6.14 -9.58
CA ILE A 109 -10.57 5.90 -9.33
C ILE A 109 -10.40 5.18 -7.99
N ALA A 110 -9.65 4.08 -7.99
CA ALA A 110 -9.26 3.35 -6.79
C ALA A 110 -7.81 3.67 -6.42
N MET A 111 -7.60 4.24 -5.23
CA MET A 111 -6.27 4.46 -4.64
C MET A 111 -6.11 3.52 -3.44
N MET A 112 -5.59 2.31 -3.68
CA MET A 112 -5.56 1.28 -2.63
C MET A 112 -4.32 1.38 -1.75
N ALA A 113 -4.50 1.09 -0.46
CA ALA A 113 -3.40 0.89 0.47
C ALA A 113 -2.56 -0.33 0.05
N ALA A 114 -1.25 -0.30 0.31
CA ALA A 114 -0.32 -1.34 -0.15
C ALA A 114 -0.78 -2.79 0.15
N PRO A 115 -1.33 -3.12 1.34
CA PRO A 115 -1.80 -4.47 1.62
C PRO A 115 -3.06 -4.90 0.84
N SER A 116 -3.76 -3.98 0.17
CA SER A 116 -4.93 -4.30 -0.65
C SER A 116 -4.57 -4.87 -2.02
N TYR A 117 -3.31 -4.74 -2.43
CA TYR A 117 -2.82 -5.18 -3.73
C TYR A 117 -2.43 -6.66 -3.72
N ASN A 118 -2.53 -7.28 -4.91
CA ASN A 118 -1.96 -8.59 -5.20
C ASN A 118 -1.46 -8.60 -6.65
N ASP A 119 -0.26 -9.14 -6.89
CA ASP A 119 0.35 -9.18 -8.24
C ASP A 119 -0.52 -9.92 -9.25
N ALA A 120 -1.39 -10.82 -8.81
CA ALA A 120 -2.37 -11.46 -9.69
C ALA A 120 -3.33 -10.47 -10.37
N PHE A 121 -3.54 -9.29 -9.79
CA PHE A 121 -4.46 -8.28 -10.36
C PHE A 121 -4.02 -7.77 -11.73
N VAL A 122 -2.71 -7.79 -11.99
CA VAL A 122 -2.10 -7.36 -13.26
C VAL A 122 -1.64 -8.54 -14.12
N ALA A 123 -1.89 -9.78 -13.68
CA ALA A 123 -1.58 -10.98 -14.46
C ALA A 123 -2.46 -11.06 -15.72
N GLU A 124 -1.93 -11.72 -16.75
CA GLU A 124 -2.64 -11.92 -18.01
C GLU A 124 -3.96 -12.66 -17.78
N GLY A 125 -5.04 -12.15 -18.34
CA GLY A 125 -6.39 -12.71 -18.20
C GLY A 125 -7.10 -12.38 -16.89
N PHE A 126 -6.50 -11.66 -15.95
CA PHE A 126 -7.19 -11.26 -14.72
C PHE A 126 -8.11 -10.05 -14.98
N ALA A 127 -9.32 -10.11 -14.44
CA ALA A 127 -10.38 -9.13 -14.73
C ALA A 127 -10.05 -7.69 -14.32
N LEU A 128 -9.15 -7.47 -13.35
CA LEU A 128 -8.76 -6.13 -12.91
C LEU A 128 -7.61 -5.51 -13.72
N LYS A 129 -6.85 -6.31 -14.47
CA LYS A 129 -5.72 -5.80 -15.28
C LYS A 129 -6.10 -4.59 -16.14
N PRO A 130 -7.23 -4.59 -16.89
CA PRO A 130 -7.63 -3.43 -17.68
C PRO A 130 -7.86 -2.15 -16.87
N LEU A 131 -8.25 -2.25 -15.59
CA LEU A 131 -8.44 -1.09 -14.72
C LEU A 131 -7.11 -0.45 -14.32
N PHE A 132 -6.05 -1.24 -14.13
CA PHE A 132 -4.70 -0.71 -13.94
C PHE A 132 -4.16 -0.08 -15.23
N GLU A 133 -4.35 -0.75 -16.38
CA GLU A 133 -3.87 -0.26 -17.67
C GLU A 133 -4.59 1.03 -18.11
N SER A 134 -5.85 1.20 -17.77
CA SER A 134 -6.63 2.42 -18.04
C SER A 134 -6.35 3.56 -17.07
N GLY A 135 -5.56 3.33 -16.01
CA GLY A 135 -5.30 4.34 -14.98
C GLY A 135 -6.50 4.65 -14.10
N THR A 136 -7.36 3.65 -13.84
CA THR A 136 -8.46 3.76 -12.88
C THR A 136 -8.17 3.05 -11.56
N MET A 137 -7.10 2.25 -11.49
CA MET A 137 -6.62 1.61 -10.27
C MET A 137 -5.16 1.90 -10.01
N TYR A 138 -4.85 2.28 -8.79
CA TYR A 138 -3.50 2.59 -8.30
C TYR A 138 -3.25 1.92 -6.96
N ASN A 139 -2.00 1.61 -6.69
CA ASN A 139 -1.57 1.02 -5.44
C ASN A 139 -0.48 1.86 -4.80
N MET A 140 -0.61 2.13 -3.51
CA MET A 140 0.51 2.64 -2.72
C MET A 140 1.55 1.53 -2.57
N ALA A 141 2.83 1.85 -2.74
CA ALA A 141 3.90 0.88 -2.65
C ALA A 141 4.96 1.36 -1.65
N TRP A 142 5.43 0.43 -0.80
CA TRP A 142 6.51 0.70 0.16
C TRP A 142 7.90 0.39 -0.39
N VAL A 143 7.95 -0.44 -1.43
CA VAL A 143 9.18 -0.91 -2.07
C VAL A 143 9.07 -0.76 -3.58
N ALA A 144 10.19 -0.63 -4.25
CA ALA A 144 10.25 -0.67 -5.69
C ALA A 144 9.87 -2.08 -6.19
N PRO A 145 9.31 -2.23 -7.40
CA PRO A 145 8.89 -3.52 -7.94
C PRO A 145 10.10 -4.44 -8.18
N TYR A 146 9.84 -5.75 -8.28
CA TYR A 146 10.86 -6.78 -8.47
C TYR A 146 11.82 -6.49 -9.64
N GLU A 147 11.32 -5.89 -10.71
CA GLU A 147 12.03 -5.56 -11.93
C GLU A 147 12.88 -4.27 -11.81
N ALA A 148 12.82 -3.57 -10.68
CA ALA A 148 13.56 -2.32 -10.50
C ALA A 148 15.06 -2.52 -10.72
N ASP A 149 15.68 -1.55 -11.41
CA ASP A 149 17.10 -1.57 -11.74
C ASP A 149 17.93 -0.88 -10.63
N THR A 150 18.11 -1.60 -9.53
CA THR A 150 18.95 -1.15 -8.41
C THR A 150 19.92 -2.26 -8.00
N PRO A 151 21.04 -1.93 -7.34
CA PRO A 151 22.01 -2.94 -6.85
C PRO A 151 21.37 -3.98 -5.92
N ALA A 152 20.45 -3.55 -5.05
CA ALA A 152 19.76 -4.45 -4.13
C ALA A 152 18.82 -5.42 -4.87
N HIS A 153 18.08 -4.94 -5.87
CA HIS A 153 17.23 -5.81 -6.70
C HIS A 153 18.05 -6.79 -7.55
N ALA A 154 19.19 -6.37 -8.07
CA ALA A 154 20.11 -7.27 -8.77
C ALA A 154 20.61 -8.40 -7.85
N THR A 155 20.99 -8.06 -6.60
CA THR A 155 21.40 -9.03 -5.59
C THR A 155 20.26 -9.99 -5.23
N MET A 156 19.06 -9.46 -5.05
CA MET A 156 17.86 -10.27 -4.77
C MET A 156 17.59 -11.26 -5.91
N ARG A 157 17.54 -10.78 -7.16
CA ARG A 157 17.31 -11.64 -8.34
C ARG A 157 18.35 -12.73 -8.48
N ALA A 158 19.64 -12.40 -8.31
CA ALA A 158 20.72 -13.39 -8.37
C ALA A 158 20.58 -14.47 -7.30
N THR A 159 20.20 -14.08 -6.08
CA THR A 159 19.99 -15.04 -4.98
C THR A 159 18.77 -15.92 -5.25
N MET A 160 17.67 -15.36 -5.71
CA MET A 160 16.46 -16.10 -6.05
C MET A 160 16.70 -17.10 -7.19
N GLN A 161 17.42 -16.67 -8.22
CA GLN A 161 17.81 -17.56 -9.32
C GLN A 161 18.66 -18.74 -8.85
N ALA A 162 19.61 -18.50 -7.92
CA ALA A 162 20.40 -19.57 -7.31
C ALA A 162 19.54 -20.56 -6.50
N MET A 163 18.37 -20.12 -6.01
CA MET A 163 17.37 -20.95 -5.32
C MET A 163 16.35 -21.59 -6.27
N GLY A 164 16.44 -21.37 -7.59
CA GLY A 164 15.49 -21.88 -8.57
C GLY A 164 14.17 -21.12 -8.64
N LEU A 165 14.14 -19.86 -8.16
CA LEU A 165 12.96 -18.99 -8.20
C LEU A 165 13.12 -17.97 -9.34
N GLU A 166 12.15 -17.90 -10.23
CA GLU A 166 12.23 -17.06 -11.44
C GLU A 166 11.64 -15.65 -11.24
N SER A 167 10.74 -15.48 -10.25
CA SER A 167 10.07 -14.21 -9.96
C SER A 167 9.74 -14.09 -8.48
N ALA A 168 9.47 -12.87 -8.04
CA ALA A 168 9.00 -12.58 -6.69
C ALA A 168 7.72 -11.76 -6.71
N SER A 169 6.81 -12.07 -5.80
CA SER A 169 5.68 -11.20 -5.52
C SER A 169 6.14 -9.92 -4.82
N SER A 170 5.33 -8.86 -4.92
CA SER A 170 5.56 -7.61 -4.19
C SER A 170 5.73 -7.82 -2.68
N PHE A 171 5.00 -8.78 -2.09
CA PHE A 171 5.17 -9.16 -0.68
C PHE A 171 6.51 -9.84 -0.40
N LEU A 172 7.04 -10.64 -1.33
CA LEU A 172 8.37 -11.23 -1.16
C LEU A 172 9.45 -10.14 -1.25
N VAL A 173 9.33 -9.21 -2.19
CA VAL A 173 10.22 -8.04 -2.29
C VAL A 173 10.18 -7.22 -1.00
N ALA A 174 8.99 -6.97 -0.44
CA ALA A 174 8.82 -6.30 0.84
C ALA A 174 9.49 -7.06 2.00
N GLY A 175 9.29 -8.38 2.05
CA GLY A 175 9.96 -9.25 3.03
C GLY A 175 11.49 -9.23 2.89
N TRP A 176 12.01 -9.26 1.67
CA TRP A 176 13.45 -9.13 1.40
C TRP A 176 13.98 -7.78 1.87
N SER A 177 13.28 -6.70 1.51
CA SER A 177 13.63 -5.33 1.88
C SER A 177 13.74 -5.14 3.39
N SER A 178 12.83 -5.73 4.17
CA SER A 178 12.84 -5.63 5.64
C SER A 178 14.12 -6.19 6.27
N GLN A 179 14.82 -7.13 5.58
CA GLN A 179 16.04 -7.73 6.08
C GLN A 179 17.23 -6.75 6.10
N TYR A 180 17.24 -5.74 5.23
CA TYR A 180 18.26 -4.69 5.27
C TYR A 180 18.24 -3.96 6.62
N HIS A 181 17.05 -3.60 7.11
CA HIS A 181 16.89 -2.95 8.42
C HIS A 181 17.26 -3.86 9.56
N LEU A 182 16.79 -5.11 9.53
CA LEU A 182 17.13 -6.09 10.57
C LEU A 182 18.63 -6.34 10.63
N LYS A 183 19.28 -6.56 9.48
CA LYS A 183 20.74 -6.74 9.38
C LYS A 183 21.48 -5.54 9.93
N GLY A 184 21.14 -4.32 9.49
CA GLY A 184 21.81 -3.10 9.95
C GLY A 184 21.69 -2.88 11.46
N VAL A 185 20.52 -3.13 12.04
CA VAL A 185 20.30 -3.05 13.49
C VAL A 185 21.15 -4.08 14.24
N LEU A 186 21.19 -5.33 13.76
CA LEU A 186 21.98 -6.39 14.39
C LEU A 186 23.48 -6.11 14.29
N GLU A 187 23.98 -5.69 13.15
CA GLU A 187 25.38 -5.31 12.96
C GLU A 187 25.79 -4.14 13.88
N ALA A 188 24.92 -3.14 14.03
CA ALA A 188 25.16 -2.03 14.94
C ALA A 188 25.18 -2.49 16.42
N ALA A 189 24.28 -3.41 16.81
CA ALA A 189 24.24 -3.98 18.15
C ALA A 189 25.48 -4.84 18.43
N ILE A 190 25.94 -5.66 17.47
CA ILE A 190 27.15 -6.45 17.54
C ILE A 190 28.37 -5.53 17.72
N LYS A 191 28.49 -4.49 16.89
CA LYS A 191 29.57 -3.49 16.99
C LYS A 191 29.58 -2.76 18.34
N GLY A 192 28.37 -2.51 18.90
CA GLY A 192 28.22 -1.93 20.23
C GLY A 192 28.46 -2.88 21.40
N GLY A 193 28.69 -4.17 21.13
CA GLY A 193 28.97 -5.21 22.15
C GLY A 193 27.76 -5.56 23.02
N ASP A 194 26.51 -5.21 22.60
CA ASP A 194 25.31 -5.44 23.39
C ASP A 194 24.16 -6.00 22.54
N LEU A 195 24.00 -7.33 22.57
CA LEU A 195 22.94 -8.08 21.93
C LEU A 195 21.71 -8.32 22.83
N THR A 196 21.67 -7.65 24.00
CA THR A 196 20.46 -7.69 24.82
C THR A 196 19.30 -6.94 24.12
N ARG A 197 18.04 -7.18 24.55
CA ARG A 197 16.89 -6.42 24.04
C ARG A 197 17.08 -4.90 24.17
N ALA A 198 17.72 -4.45 25.25
CA ALA A 198 18.03 -3.04 25.45
C ALA A 198 19.09 -2.53 24.46
N GLY A 199 20.13 -3.31 24.20
CA GLY A 199 21.19 -3.02 23.23
C GLY A 199 20.63 -2.95 21.80
N ILE A 200 19.82 -3.93 21.39
CA ILE A 200 19.17 -3.94 20.07
C ILE A 200 18.23 -2.73 19.91
N ARG A 201 17.44 -2.38 20.94
CA ARG A 201 16.59 -1.18 20.91
C ARG A 201 17.42 0.11 20.74
N ARG A 202 18.55 0.23 21.46
CA ARG A 202 19.45 1.38 21.29
C ARG A 202 20.05 1.43 19.88
N ALA A 203 20.47 0.29 19.35
CA ALA A 203 20.98 0.20 17.98
C ALA A 203 19.92 0.64 16.98
N ALA A 204 18.69 0.13 17.08
CA ALA A 204 17.59 0.49 16.20
C ALA A 204 17.25 1.99 16.20
N ALA A 205 17.42 2.65 17.36
CA ALA A 205 17.14 4.09 17.49
C ALA A 205 18.23 4.99 16.87
N ASN A 206 19.42 4.44 16.60
CA ASN A 206 20.59 5.23 16.22
C ASN A 206 21.27 4.76 14.92
N VAL A 207 20.80 3.70 14.29
CA VAL A 207 21.39 3.20 13.05
C VAL A 207 20.67 3.84 11.85
N TYR A 208 21.46 4.27 10.88
CA TYR A 208 20.99 4.54 9.53
C TYR A 208 21.31 3.34 8.65
N VAL A 209 20.33 2.88 7.90
CA VAL A 209 20.47 1.71 7.03
C VAL A 209 20.27 2.13 5.58
N GLU A 210 21.29 1.99 4.78
CA GLU A 210 21.16 2.08 3.33
C GLU A 210 20.61 0.78 2.77
N SER A 211 19.64 0.89 1.90
CA SER A 211 18.97 -0.26 1.28
C SER A 211 19.39 -0.49 -0.17
N ASP A 212 20.42 0.19 -0.65
CA ASP A 212 20.93 0.10 -2.03
C ASP A 212 19.83 0.21 -3.11
N GLY A 213 18.84 1.07 -2.84
CA GLY A 213 17.70 1.31 -3.72
C GLY A 213 16.55 0.32 -3.58
N MET A 214 16.58 -0.58 -2.58
CA MET A 214 15.47 -1.52 -2.33
C MET A 214 14.21 -0.79 -1.84
N MET A 215 14.40 0.21 -0.98
CA MET A 215 13.31 1.02 -0.44
C MET A 215 13.15 2.28 -1.28
N LEU A 216 11.89 2.71 -1.44
CA LEU A 216 11.60 4.04 -1.99
C LEU A 216 12.08 5.08 -0.97
N THR A 217 13.09 5.85 -1.35
CA THR A 217 13.56 6.97 -0.52
C THR A 217 12.67 8.19 -0.75
N ARG A 218 12.46 8.98 0.30
CA ARG A 218 11.96 10.34 0.09
C ARG A 218 13.08 11.17 -0.54
N GLU A 219 12.79 11.81 -1.66
CA GLU A 219 13.59 12.90 -2.16
C GLU A 219 13.43 14.15 -1.27
#